data_4caf36bd80ef9ee649d087a2ecd1b4ac
#
_entry.id   4caf36bd80ef9ee649d087a2ecd1b4ac
#
_cell.length_a   1.000
_cell.length_b   1.000
_cell.length_c   1.000
_cell.angle_alpha   90.00
_cell.angle_beta   90.00
_cell.angle_gamma   90.00
#
_symmetry.space_group_name_H-M   'P 1'
#
loop_
_entity.id
_entity.type
_entity.pdbx_description
1 polymer ?
#
loop_
_entity_poly.entity_id
_entity_poly.type
_entity_poly.pdbx_seq_one_letter_code
_entity_poly.pdbx_strand_id
1 'polypeptide(L)'
;MPRTSLAGREAGFTLLEVLVAFVIAALASIVLYRAGFSGAAAAATAARYQEAVVRAESRLASLGTLTALQAEQLSGDDGGGFHWQITIAPEESRPGLGLYAVRVVESFGNRHVTLVSERLGPPAR
;
A
#
# COMPACT_ATOMS: atom_id res chain seq x y z
N MET A 1 -66.10 35.33 0.55
CA MET A 1 -64.71 35.11 0.95
C MET A 1 -64.01 34.40 -0.18
N PRO A 2 -63.13 35.06 -0.89
CA PRO A 2 -62.32 34.33 -1.84
C PRO A 2 -61.39 33.39 -1.07
N ARG A 3 -61.66 32.12 -1.16
CA ARG A 3 -60.68 31.13 -0.74
C ARG A 3 -59.53 31.20 -1.74
N THR A 4 -58.47 31.88 -1.41
CA THR A 4 -57.21 31.76 -2.09
C THR A 4 -56.83 30.29 -2.00
N SER A 5 -57.10 29.58 -3.07
CA SER A 5 -56.71 28.19 -3.13
C SER A 5 -55.21 28.11 -3.09
N LEU A 6 -54.67 27.59 -2.04
CA LEU A 6 -53.26 27.19 -1.94
C LEU A 6 -52.94 26.03 -2.90
N ALA A 7 -53.93 25.58 -3.68
CA ALA A 7 -53.81 24.49 -4.65
C ALA A 7 -52.75 24.75 -5.74
N GLY A 8 -52.44 26.01 -6.06
CA GLY A 8 -51.36 26.35 -6.99
C GLY A 8 -49.94 26.14 -6.43
N ARG A 9 -49.77 26.09 -5.11
CA ARG A 9 -48.49 25.83 -4.45
C ARG A 9 -48.27 24.35 -4.15
N GLU A 10 -49.34 23.58 -4.12
CA GLU A 10 -49.30 22.13 -3.90
C GLU A 10 -49.45 21.31 -5.19
N ALA A 11 -49.42 21.98 -6.35
CA ALA A 11 -49.65 21.36 -7.65
C ALA A 11 -48.49 20.40 -8.08
N GLY A 12 -47.59 20.03 -7.18
CA GLY A 12 -46.51 19.14 -7.45
C GLY A 12 -45.39 19.78 -8.27
N PHE A 13 -44.37 19.04 -8.46
CA PHE A 13 -43.19 19.44 -9.23
C PHE A 13 -43.50 19.47 -10.72
N THR A 14 -42.92 20.44 -11.42
CA THR A 14 -42.98 20.46 -12.87
C THR A 14 -42.17 19.30 -13.44
N LEU A 15 -42.52 18.86 -14.64
CA LEU A 15 -41.80 17.79 -15.33
C LEU A 15 -40.29 18.13 -15.51
N LEU A 16 -40.01 19.41 -15.79
CA LEU A 16 -38.62 19.90 -15.93
C LEU A 16 -37.86 19.80 -14.61
N GLU A 17 -38.52 20.15 -13.49
CA GLU A 17 -37.92 20.08 -12.14
C GLU A 17 -37.58 18.65 -11.74
N VAL A 18 -38.46 17.69 -12.02
CA VAL A 18 -38.18 16.25 -11.82
C VAL A 18 -37.03 15.77 -12.70
N LEU A 19 -37.00 16.22 -13.94
CA LEU A 19 -35.92 15.87 -14.87
C LEU A 19 -34.56 16.40 -14.38
N VAL A 20 -34.52 17.66 -13.94
CA VAL A 20 -33.28 18.27 -13.39
C VAL A 20 -32.83 17.55 -12.12
N ALA A 21 -33.77 17.26 -11.21
CA ALA A 21 -33.47 16.50 -9.99
C ALA A 21 -32.92 15.11 -10.31
N PHE A 22 -33.47 14.44 -11.31
CA PHE A 22 -32.98 13.13 -11.75
C PHE A 22 -31.57 13.18 -12.33
N VAL A 23 -31.26 14.20 -13.11
CA VAL A 23 -29.91 14.40 -13.68
C VAL A 23 -28.90 14.64 -12.56
N ILE A 24 -29.23 15.51 -11.60
CA ILE A 24 -28.38 15.78 -10.43
C ILE A 24 -28.15 14.51 -9.62
N ALA A 25 -29.18 13.73 -9.35
CA ALA A 25 -29.08 12.48 -8.61
C ALA A 25 -28.21 11.45 -9.36
N ALA A 26 -28.35 11.37 -10.68
CA ALA A 26 -27.54 10.49 -11.50
C ALA A 26 -26.04 10.88 -11.47
N LEU A 27 -25.74 12.17 -11.62
CA LEU A 27 -24.37 12.67 -11.53
C LEU A 27 -23.77 12.45 -10.15
N ALA A 28 -24.51 12.72 -9.09
CA ALA A 28 -24.07 12.45 -7.72
C ALA A 28 -23.78 10.96 -7.50
N SER A 29 -24.62 10.09 -8.04
CA SER A 29 -24.44 8.63 -7.95
C SER A 29 -23.17 8.17 -8.64
N ILE A 30 -22.84 8.73 -9.81
CA ILE A 30 -21.60 8.43 -10.52
C ILE A 30 -20.37 8.83 -9.70
N VAL A 31 -20.40 10.02 -9.10
CA VAL A 31 -19.30 10.52 -8.27
C VAL A 31 -19.09 9.62 -7.04
N LEU A 32 -20.18 9.27 -6.34
CA LEU A 32 -20.14 8.38 -5.19
C LEU A 32 -19.61 6.98 -5.56
N TYR A 33 -20.05 6.45 -6.68
CA TYR A 33 -19.58 5.16 -7.18
C TYR A 33 -18.07 5.18 -7.45
N ARG A 34 -17.58 6.21 -8.13
CA ARG A 34 -16.14 6.36 -8.40
C ARG A 34 -15.32 6.51 -7.12
N ALA A 35 -15.82 7.31 -6.17
CA ALA A 35 -15.15 7.49 -4.87
C ALA A 35 -15.06 6.18 -4.10
N GLY A 36 -16.14 5.41 -4.04
CA GLY A 36 -16.15 4.09 -3.39
C GLY A 36 -15.21 3.09 -4.04
N PHE A 37 -15.16 3.04 -5.36
CA PHE A 37 -14.27 2.16 -6.10
C PHE A 37 -12.79 2.54 -5.89
N SER A 38 -12.45 3.83 -5.94
CA SER A 38 -11.11 4.33 -5.64
C SER A 38 -10.68 4.00 -4.21
N GLY A 39 -11.59 4.12 -3.23
CA GLY A 39 -11.32 3.77 -1.84
C GLY A 39 -11.00 2.29 -1.65
N ALA A 40 -11.77 1.41 -2.28
CA ALA A 40 -11.53 -0.03 -2.24
C ALA A 40 -10.19 -0.40 -2.88
N ALA A 41 -9.83 0.19 -4.02
CA ALA A 41 -8.55 -0.04 -4.69
C ALA A 41 -7.37 0.44 -3.84
N ALA A 42 -7.51 1.60 -3.18
CA ALA A 42 -6.49 2.13 -2.27
C ALA A 42 -6.31 1.23 -1.04
N ALA A 43 -7.39 0.72 -0.46
CA ALA A 43 -7.34 -0.22 0.66
C ALA A 43 -6.65 -1.53 0.28
N ALA A 44 -6.94 -2.09 -0.90
CA ALA A 44 -6.27 -3.28 -1.41
C ALA A 44 -4.77 -3.06 -1.60
N THR A 45 -4.37 -1.91 -2.13
CA THR A 45 -2.96 -1.54 -2.29
C THR A 45 -2.26 -1.39 -0.93
N ALA A 46 -2.90 -0.74 0.03
CA ALA A 46 -2.38 -0.60 1.39
C ALA A 46 -2.17 -1.96 2.08
N ALA A 47 -3.11 -2.88 1.92
CA ALA A 47 -2.99 -4.24 2.45
C ALA A 47 -1.78 -4.99 1.85
N ARG A 48 -1.52 -4.82 0.56
CA ARG A 48 -0.34 -5.39 -0.10
C ARG A 48 0.96 -4.79 0.42
N TYR A 49 1.00 -3.50 0.67
CA TYR A 49 2.16 -2.86 1.29
C TYR A 49 2.43 -3.39 2.70
N GLN A 50 1.40 -3.53 3.53
CA GLN A 50 1.54 -4.12 4.87
C GLN A 50 2.08 -5.55 4.80
N GLU A 51 1.58 -6.37 3.88
CA GLU A 51 2.09 -7.71 3.66
C GLU A 51 3.57 -7.71 3.25
N ALA A 52 3.97 -6.81 2.35
CA ALA A 52 5.36 -6.66 1.95
C ALA A 52 6.26 -6.27 3.12
N VAL A 53 5.83 -5.36 3.99
CA VAL A 53 6.56 -4.98 5.20
C VAL A 53 6.75 -6.16 6.13
N VAL A 54 5.69 -6.89 6.43
CA VAL A 54 5.76 -8.07 7.32
C VAL A 54 6.70 -9.15 6.76
N ARG A 55 6.65 -9.38 5.45
CA ARG A 55 7.57 -10.32 4.78
C ARG A 55 9.01 -9.86 4.87
N ALA A 56 9.28 -8.58 4.61
CA ALA A 56 10.62 -8.00 4.69
C ALA A 56 11.17 -8.02 6.12
N GLU A 57 10.34 -7.71 7.12
CA GLU A 57 10.71 -7.78 8.55
C GLU A 57 11.04 -9.22 8.97
N SER A 58 10.24 -10.19 8.54
CA SER A 58 10.49 -11.61 8.82
C SER A 58 11.82 -12.08 8.23
N ARG A 59 12.15 -11.66 7.01
CA ARG A 59 13.45 -11.96 6.40
C ARG A 59 14.59 -11.30 7.14
N LEU A 60 14.43 -10.03 7.48
CA LEU A 60 15.44 -9.30 8.22
C LEU A 60 15.71 -9.96 9.59
N ALA A 61 14.66 -10.43 10.27
CA ALA A 61 14.78 -11.12 11.54
C ALA A 61 15.46 -12.49 11.40
N SER A 62 15.28 -13.19 10.29
CA SER A 62 15.92 -14.49 10.04
C SER A 62 17.43 -14.39 9.76
N LEU A 63 17.88 -13.22 9.30
CA LEU A 63 19.30 -12.96 9.08
C LEU A 63 20.02 -12.79 10.42
N GLY A 64 21.07 -13.52 10.63
CA GLY A 64 21.86 -13.49 11.88
C GLY A 64 21.56 -14.61 12.86
N THR A 65 20.46 -15.36 12.65
CA THR A 65 20.22 -16.61 13.40
C THR A 65 20.58 -17.85 12.58
N LEU A 66 20.51 -17.78 11.27
CA LEU A 66 20.68 -18.93 10.38
C LEU A 66 21.92 -18.86 9.50
N THR A 67 22.52 -17.68 9.30
CA THR A 67 23.64 -17.51 8.38
C THR A 67 24.68 -16.56 8.95
N ALA A 68 25.95 -16.94 8.89
CA ALA A 68 27.04 -16.01 9.16
C ALA A 68 26.98 -14.85 8.15
N LEU A 69 27.00 -13.62 8.65
CA LEU A 69 26.96 -12.44 7.79
C LEU A 69 28.20 -12.40 6.90
N GLN A 70 27.99 -12.43 5.60
CA GLN A 70 29.00 -12.29 4.58
C GLN A 70 28.48 -11.30 3.53
N ALA A 71 29.40 -10.64 2.83
CA ALA A 71 29.01 -9.82 1.69
C ALA A 71 28.34 -10.71 0.63
N GLU A 72 27.04 -10.58 0.48
CA GLU A 72 26.23 -11.44 -0.37
C GLU A 72 25.01 -10.72 -0.92
N GLN A 73 24.56 -11.17 -2.07
CA GLN A 73 23.30 -10.74 -2.64
C GLN A 73 22.44 -11.97 -2.92
N LEU A 74 21.28 -12.02 -2.32
CA LEU A 74 20.33 -13.11 -2.44
C LEU A 74 19.00 -12.59 -2.97
N SER A 75 18.30 -13.41 -3.71
CA SER A 75 16.97 -13.08 -4.21
C SER A 75 16.14 -14.34 -4.41
N GLY A 76 14.83 -14.18 -4.42
CA GLY A 76 13.91 -15.28 -4.63
C GLY A 76 12.47 -14.83 -4.79
N ASP A 77 11.59 -15.80 -4.92
CA ASP A 77 10.16 -15.61 -5.05
C ASP A 77 9.47 -16.04 -3.74
N ASP A 78 8.56 -15.19 -3.25
CA ASP A 78 7.78 -15.47 -2.03
C ASP A 78 6.37 -16.00 -2.33
N GLY A 79 6.02 -16.14 -3.61
CA GLY A 79 4.66 -16.47 -4.03
C GLY A 79 3.72 -15.26 -3.96
N GLY A 80 2.53 -15.40 -4.51
CA GLY A 80 1.51 -14.35 -4.50
C GLY A 80 1.89 -13.06 -5.24
N GLY A 81 2.89 -13.12 -6.12
CA GLY A 81 3.42 -11.97 -6.84
C GLY A 81 4.46 -11.17 -6.06
N PHE A 82 4.93 -11.68 -4.91
CA PHE A 82 5.98 -11.06 -4.12
C PHE A 82 7.34 -11.64 -4.48
N HIS A 83 8.32 -10.76 -4.65
CA HIS A 83 9.73 -11.10 -4.88
C HIS A 83 10.59 -10.41 -3.83
N TRP A 84 11.63 -11.07 -3.38
CA TRP A 84 12.52 -10.53 -2.38
C TRP A 84 13.96 -10.46 -2.87
N GLN A 85 14.67 -9.49 -2.36
CA GLN A 85 16.09 -9.32 -2.58
C GLN A 85 16.76 -8.88 -1.28
N ILE A 86 17.86 -9.52 -0.93
CA ILE A 86 18.66 -9.16 0.23
C ILE A 86 20.05 -8.79 -0.29
N THR A 87 20.56 -7.66 0.17
CA THR A 87 21.92 -7.23 -0.08
C THR A 87 22.62 -7.02 1.25
N ILE A 88 23.72 -7.72 1.47
CA ILE A 88 24.57 -7.60 2.65
C ILE A 88 25.91 -7.02 2.17
N ALA A 89 26.24 -5.86 2.67
CA ALA A 89 27.49 -5.16 2.32
C ALA A 89 28.27 -4.78 3.57
N PRO A 90 29.59 -5.02 3.62
CA PRO A 90 30.41 -4.55 4.73
C PRO A 90 30.53 -3.02 4.67
N GLU A 91 30.30 -2.36 5.79
CA GLU A 91 30.47 -0.91 5.92
C GLU A 91 31.77 -0.56 6.64
N GLU A 92 32.02 -1.21 7.77
CA GLU A 92 33.22 -0.98 8.57
C GLU A 92 33.73 -2.32 9.11
N SER A 93 35.03 -2.49 9.12
CA SER A 93 35.66 -3.67 9.70
C SER A 93 36.73 -3.25 10.71
N ARG A 94 36.65 -3.81 11.90
CA ARG A 94 37.63 -3.65 12.97
C ARG A 94 38.21 -5.04 13.34
N PRO A 95 39.33 -5.10 14.03
CA PRO A 95 39.84 -6.36 14.50
C PRO A 95 38.83 -7.13 15.34
N GLY A 96 38.37 -8.27 14.83
CA GLY A 96 37.40 -9.15 15.50
C GLY A 96 35.93 -8.81 15.28
N LEU A 97 35.59 -7.68 14.62
CA LEU A 97 34.20 -7.24 14.45
C LEU A 97 34.00 -6.54 13.11
N GLY A 98 32.97 -6.94 12.39
CA GLY A 98 32.51 -6.29 11.15
C GLY A 98 31.15 -5.66 11.35
N LEU A 99 30.92 -4.47 10.76
CA LEU A 99 29.62 -3.85 10.62
C LEU A 99 29.14 -4.08 9.19
N TYR A 100 27.92 -4.56 9.05
CA TYR A 100 27.29 -4.85 7.76
C TYR A 100 25.99 -4.08 7.61
N ALA A 101 25.84 -3.41 6.47
CA ALA A 101 24.54 -2.92 6.04
C ALA A 101 23.75 -4.06 5.41
N VAL A 102 22.56 -4.30 5.89
CA VAL A 102 21.61 -5.27 5.36
C VAL A 102 20.42 -4.53 4.77
N ARG A 103 20.20 -4.74 3.49
CA ARG A 103 19.05 -4.17 2.78
C ARG A 103 18.15 -5.31 2.32
N VAL A 104 16.89 -5.26 2.72
CA VAL A 104 15.85 -6.18 2.27
C VAL A 104 14.86 -5.41 1.42
N VAL A 105 14.64 -5.85 0.21
CA VAL A 105 13.64 -5.30 -0.70
C VAL A 105 12.60 -6.38 -0.96
N GLU A 106 11.35 -6.07 -0.68
CA GLU A 106 10.19 -6.89 -1.04
C GLU A 106 9.39 -6.15 -2.08
N SER A 107 9.21 -6.75 -3.25
CA SER A 107 8.55 -6.15 -4.39
C SER A 107 7.29 -6.91 -4.79
N PHE A 108 6.30 -6.17 -5.26
CA PHE A 108 5.04 -6.69 -5.80
C PHE A 108 4.55 -5.79 -6.94
N GLY A 109 4.31 -6.38 -8.09
CA GLY A 109 4.00 -5.60 -9.30
C GLY A 109 5.12 -4.60 -9.62
N ASN A 110 4.76 -3.34 -9.74
CA ASN A 110 5.71 -2.23 -9.95
C ASN A 110 6.08 -1.46 -8.66
N ARG A 111 5.76 -2.02 -7.50
CA ARG A 111 5.94 -1.42 -6.18
C ARG A 111 6.90 -2.23 -5.33
N HIS A 112 7.55 -1.59 -4.39
CA HIS A 112 8.46 -2.25 -3.47
C HIS A 112 8.51 -1.55 -2.11
N VAL A 113 8.93 -2.33 -1.12
CA VAL A 113 9.27 -1.87 0.23
C VAL A 113 10.73 -2.19 0.47
N THR A 114 11.47 -1.26 1.05
CA THR A 114 12.88 -1.44 1.39
C THR A 114 13.07 -1.24 2.88
N LEU A 115 13.66 -2.23 3.54
CA LEU A 115 14.12 -2.14 4.91
C LEU A 115 15.65 -2.16 4.93
N VAL A 116 16.24 -1.29 5.74
CA VAL A 116 17.68 -1.22 5.94
C VAL A 116 17.97 -1.38 7.42
N SER A 117 18.96 -2.20 7.73
CA SER A 117 19.42 -2.43 9.11
C SER A 117 20.93 -2.59 9.11
N GLU A 118 21.55 -2.24 10.21
CA GLU A 118 22.96 -2.51 10.47
C GLU A 118 23.06 -3.73 11.38
N ARG A 119 23.99 -4.60 11.08
CA ARG A 119 24.23 -5.82 11.84
C ARG A 119 25.72 -5.99 12.12
N LEU A 120 26.02 -6.46 13.32
CA LEU A 120 27.36 -6.87 13.69
C LEU A 120 27.59 -8.33 13.33
N GLY A 121 28.77 -8.61 12.81
CA GLY A 121 29.16 -9.95 12.38
C GLY A 121 30.67 -10.15 12.41
N PRO A 122 31.14 -11.26 11.87
CA PRO A 122 32.59 -11.49 11.76
C PRO A 122 33.23 -10.42 10.86
N PRO A 123 34.54 -10.13 11.05
CA PRO A 123 35.20 -9.16 10.20
C PRO A 123 35.15 -9.60 8.73
N ALA A 124 34.96 -8.64 7.84
CA ALA A 124 34.98 -8.90 6.41
C ALA A 124 36.38 -9.37 6.00
N ARG A 125 36.42 -10.45 5.20
CA ARG A 125 37.66 -10.99 4.65
C ARG A 125 38.01 -10.34 3.32
#